data_8e41ffbc620771e0f161742345407e93
#
_entry.id   8e41ffbc620771e0f161742345407e93
#
_cell.length_a   1.000
_cell.length_b   1.000
_cell.length_c   1.000
_cell.angle_alpha   90.00
_cell.angle_beta   90.00
_cell.angle_gamma   90.00
#
_symmetry.space_group_name_H-M   'P 1'
#
loop_
_entity.id
_entity.type
_entity.pdbx_description
1 polymer ?
#
loop_
_entity_poly.entity_id
_entity_poly.type
_entity_poly.pdbx_seq_one_letter_code
_entity_poly.pdbx_strand_id
1 'polypeptide(L)'
;TRRQRQMCIRDRLAGATGFLGNKILKELGKEDFKITAISRTRIKNLPENAQEKIIDFDFLKELNFPETDHVYLALGRPMYLHNLAGIINKDLKEGLSLVDYEYQLQIAKKALEVGAKSITLISAIGSSASSINYYLKTKGKLEEEIVKLSFNSINIFRPGHIVGNKGRFDTIFADLVSAITDPFLVGPAKKFRSISIKNLPKVVVNLSLQEKSGINYYEFIDFKKSN
;
A
#
# COMPACT_ATOMS: atom_id res chain seq x y z
N THR A 1 11.98 -22.66 -15.65
CA THR A 1 12.97 -21.58 -15.47
C THR A 1 12.27 -20.30 -14.99
N ARG A 2 12.99 -19.40 -14.27
CA ARG A 2 12.43 -18.15 -13.70
C ARG A 2 11.71 -17.29 -14.76
N ARG A 3 12.22 -17.22 -15.98
CA ARG A 3 11.63 -16.48 -17.12
C ARG A 3 10.27 -17.03 -17.58
N GLN A 4 10.07 -18.34 -17.60
CA GLN A 4 8.79 -18.93 -18.02
C GLN A 4 7.67 -18.75 -16.98
N ARG A 5 8.00 -18.69 -15.68
CA ARG A 5 7.01 -18.37 -14.63
C ARG A 5 6.58 -16.90 -14.68
N GLN A 6 7.48 -15.96 -15.01
CA GLN A 6 7.19 -14.53 -15.06
C GLN A 6 6.18 -14.15 -16.16
N MET A 7 6.17 -14.82 -17.31
CA MET A 7 5.24 -14.50 -18.41
C MET A 7 3.76 -14.77 -18.12
N CYS A 8 3.44 -15.51 -17.06
CA CYS A 8 2.06 -15.84 -16.67
C CYS A 8 1.58 -15.11 -15.42
N ILE A 9 2.43 -14.33 -14.73
CA ILE A 9 2.06 -13.59 -13.54
C ILE A 9 1.13 -12.44 -13.92
N ARG A 10 0.00 -12.35 -13.22
CA ARG A 10 -1.05 -11.35 -13.40
C ARG A 10 -1.25 -10.60 -12.11
N ASP A 11 -0.67 -9.43 -12.04
CA ASP A 11 -0.72 -8.58 -10.85
C ASP A 11 -1.85 -7.57 -10.93
N ARG A 12 -2.39 -7.22 -9.77
CA ARG A 12 -3.37 -6.14 -9.63
C ARG A 12 -2.91 -5.11 -8.62
N LEU A 13 -3.08 -3.86 -9.00
CA LEU A 13 -2.78 -2.75 -8.12
C LEU A 13 -4.03 -1.88 -7.93
N ALA A 14 -4.53 -1.80 -6.72
CA ALA A 14 -5.53 -0.81 -6.31
C ALA A 14 -4.85 0.39 -5.66
N GLY A 15 -5.25 1.60 -6.07
CA GLY A 15 -4.68 2.85 -5.57
C GLY A 15 -3.61 3.47 -6.48
N ALA A 16 -3.51 3.05 -7.75
CA ALA A 16 -2.53 3.53 -8.72
C ALA A 16 -2.58 5.04 -9.00
N THR A 17 -3.69 5.73 -8.69
CA THR A 17 -3.81 7.19 -8.79
C THR A 17 -3.24 7.93 -7.57
N GLY A 18 -2.98 7.23 -6.48
CA GLY A 18 -2.39 7.79 -5.25
C GLY A 18 -0.90 8.07 -5.36
N PHE A 19 -0.37 8.86 -4.43
CA PHE A 19 1.03 9.29 -4.41
C PHE A 19 2.03 8.11 -4.41
N LEU A 20 1.87 7.15 -3.49
CA LEU A 20 2.72 5.97 -3.42
C LEU A 20 2.32 4.92 -4.46
N GLY A 21 1.02 4.67 -4.64
CA GLY A 21 0.53 3.66 -5.58
C GLY A 21 0.96 3.91 -7.03
N ASN A 22 0.99 5.18 -7.47
CA ASN A 22 1.51 5.53 -8.80
C ASN A 22 3.01 5.19 -8.96
N LYS A 23 3.79 5.34 -7.90
CA LYS A 23 5.21 4.97 -7.91
C LYS A 23 5.41 3.46 -7.89
N ILE A 24 4.59 2.73 -7.13
CA ILE A 24 4.57 1.26 -7.16
C ILE A 24 4.20 0.76 -8.55
N LEU A 25 3.17 1.34 -9.20
CA LEU A 25 2.81 0.99 -10.58
C LEU A 25 3.98 1.16 -11.55
N LYS A 26 4.75 2.24 -11.43
CA LYS A 26 5.93 2.48 -12.27
C LYS A 26 7.07 1.49 -12.02
N GLU A 27 7.26 1.05 -10.79
CA GLU A 27 8.26 0.01 -10.49
C GLU A 27 7.80 -1.36 -11.00
N LEU A 28 6.53 -1.74 -10.78
CA LEU A 28 5.93 -2.95 -11.34
C LEU A 28 6.01 -2.96 -12.87
N GLY A 29 5.85 -1.79 -13.51
CA GLY A 29 5.98 -1.63 -14.96
C GLY A 29 7.36 -1.93 -15.54
N LYS A 30 8.39 -2.13 -14.70
CA LYS A 30 9.73 -2.57 -15.13
C LYS A 30 9.89 -4.08 -15.15
N GLU A 31 8.94 -4.79 -14.58
CA GLU A 31 8.93 -6.25 -14.52
C GLU A 31 8.27 -6.85 -15.76
N ASP A 32 8.59 -8.09 -16.07
CA ASP A 32 8.12 -8.79 -17.26
C ASP A 32 6.84 -9.60 -16.98
N PHE A 33 5.77 -8.92 -16.52
CA PHE A 33 4.44 -9.50 -16.28
C PHE A 33 3.31 -8.50 -16.54
N LYS A 34 2.07 -8.99 -16.61
CA LYS A 34 0.89 -8.15 -16.89
C LYS A 34 0.34 -7.52 -15.61
N ILE A 35 0.07 -6.22 -15.66
CA ILE A 35 -0.48 -5.47 -14.55
C ILE A 35 -1.88 -4.97 -14.90
N THR A 36 -2.86 -5.15 -14.01
CA THR A 36 -4.14 -4.45 -14.09
C THR A 36 -4.24 -3.46 -12.93
N ALA A 37 -4.20 -2.19 -13.24
CA ALA A 37 -4.39 -1.12 -12.28
C ALA A 37 -5.89 -0.78 -12.14
N ILE A 38 -6.41 -0.91 -10.92
CA ILE A 38 -7.81 -0.63 -10.58
C ILE A 38 -7.89 0.76 -9.99
N SER A 39 -8.71 1.63 -10.57
CA SER A 39 -8.87 3.01 -10.12
C SER A 39 -10.29 3.54 -10.36
N ARG A 40 -10.64 4.64 -9.68
CA ARG A 40 -11.89 5.37 -9.91
C ARG A 40 -11.78 6.41 -11.02
N THR A 41 -10.56 6.80 -11.34
CA THR A 41 -10.26 7.85 -12.33
C THR A 41 -9.08 7.43 -13.19
N ARG A 42 -8.95 8.05 -14.35
CA ARG A 42 -7.90 7.73 -15.32
C ARG A 42 -6.49 7.90 -14.74
N ILE A 43 -5.62 6.93 -15.02
CA ILE A 43 -4.23 6.90 -14.59
C ILE A 43 -3.37 7.61 -15.64
N LYS A 44 -2.59 8.60 -15.21
CA LYS A 44 -1.63 9.28 -16.09
C LYS A 44 -0.34 8.46 -16.20
N ASN A 45 0.22 8.36 -17.41
CA ASN A 45 1.49 7.67 -17.70
C ASN A 45 1.46 6.19 -17.25
N LEU A 46 0.52 5.43 -17.80
CA LEU A 46 0.40 4.00 -17.60
C LEU A 46 1.60 3.29 -18.25
N PRO A 47 2.29 2.34 -17.58
CA PRO A 47 3.33 1.50 -18.18
C PRO A 47 2.78 0.65 -19.35
N GLU A 48 3.64 0.29 -20.32
CA GLU A 48 3.24 -0.46 -21.52
C GLU A 48 2.66 -1.85 -21.19
N ASN A 49 3.18 -2.52 -20.16
CA ASN A 49 2.70 -3.82 -19.68
C ASN A 49 1.51 -3.72 -18.71
N ALA A 50 0.97 -2.52 -18.51
CA ALA A 50 -0.16 -2.27 -17.63
C ALA A 50 -1.41 -1.86 -18.40
N GLN A 51 -2.56 -2.32 -17.93
CA GLN A 51 -3.88 -1.84 -18.36
C GLN A 51 -4.62 -1.22 -17.18
N GLU A 52 -5.40 -0.17 -17.43
CA GLU A 52 -6.28 0.38 -16.40
C GLU A 52 -7.68 -0.21 -16.48
N LYS A 53 -8.28 -0.43 -15.32
CA LYS A 53 -9.71 -0.73 -15.19
C LYS A 53 -10.34 0.31 -14.29
N ILE A 54 -11.08 1.23 -14.92
CA ILE A 54 -11.82 2.27 -14.20
C ILE A 54 -13.12 1.66 -13.70
N ILE A 55 -13.33 1.69 -12.38
CA ILE A 55 -14.51 1.14 -11.73
C ILE A 55 -14.98 2.06 -10.61
N ASP A 56 -16.27 2.04 -10.38
CA ASP A 56 -16.82 2.60 -9.16
C ASP A 56 -16.66 1.59 -8.01
N PHE A 57 -15.99 1.99 -6.95
CA PHE A 57 -15.69 1.10 -5.82
C PHE A 57 -16.93 0.77 -4.98
N ASP A 58 -18.02 1.51 -5.13
CA ASP A 58 -19.29 1.18 -4.47
C ASP A 58 -19.91 -0.10 -5.06
N PHE A 59 -19.54 -0.46 -6.29
CA PHE A 59 -19.98 -1.69 -6.99
C PHE A 59 -18.91 -2.80 -7.01
N LEU A 60 -17.92 -2.76 -6.13
CA LEU A 60 -16.85 -3.80 -6.07
C LEU A 60 -17.39 -5.22 -5.88
N LYS A 61 -18.52 -5.39 -5.17
CA LYS A 61 -19.13 -6.71 -4.95
C LYS A 61 -19.63 -7.36 -6.25
N GLU A 62 -20.09 -6.55 -7.20
CA GLU A 62 -20.62 -6.99 -8.48
C GLU A 62 -19.54 -7.16 -9.54
N LEU A 63 -18.32 -6.69 -9.25
CA LEU A 63 -17.23 -6.71 -10.19
C LEU A 63 -16.77 -8.14 -10.48
N ASN A 64 -16.82 -8.52 -11.74
CA ASN A 64 -16.13 -9.73 -12.19
C ASN A 64 -14.60 -9.48 -12.18
N PHE A 65 -13.94 -10.09 -11.23
CA PHE A 65 -12.49 -9.98 -11.02
C PHE A 65 -11.81 -11.03 -11.91
N PRO A 66 -10.98 -10.65 -12.88
CA PRO A 66 -10.24 -11.66 -13.65
C PRO A 66 -9.20 -12.36 -12.76
N GLU A 67 -8.72 -13.52 -13.21
CA GLU A 67 -7.67 -14.28 -12.54
C GLU A 67 -6.48 -13.39 -12.15
N THR A 68 -5.98 -13.57 -10.94
CA THR A 68 -4.98 -12.73 -10.30
C THR A 68 -4.02 -13.62 -9.52
N ASP A 69 -2.74 -13.39 -9.63
CA ASP A 69 -1.72 -14.12 -8.87
C ASP A 69 -1.30 -13.33 -7.63
N HIS A 70 -1.14 -12.02 -7.76
CA HIS A 70 -0.77 -11.11 -6.68
C HIS A 70 -1.62 -9.84 -6.70
N VAL A 71 -2.08 -9.39 -5.53
CA VAL A 71 -2.80 -8.12 -5.37
C VAL A 71 -2.04 -7.14 -4.48
N TYR A 72 -1.88 -5.91 -4.97
CA TYR A 72 -1.29 -4.78 -4.24
C TYR A 72 -2.38 -3.82 -3.80
N LEU A 73 -2.45 -3.55 -2.51
CA LEU A 73 -3.39 -2.62 -1.89
C LEU A 73 -2.65 -1.36 -1.42
N ALA A 74 -2.78 -0.30 -2.21
CA ALA A 74 -2.17 1.01 -1.94
C ALA A 74 -3.22 2.14 -1.91
N LEU A 75 -4.47 1.80 -1.60
CA LEU A 75 -5.53 2.78 -1.37
C LEU A 75 -5.30 3.52 -0.06
N GLY A 76 -5.70 4.78 -0.02
CA GLY A 76 -5.66 5.57 1.19
C GLY A 76 -6.17 6.99 0.95
N ARG A 77 -6.80 7.56 1.97
CA ARG A 77 -7.15 8.99 1.95
C ARG A 77 -5.95 9.85 2.33
N PRO A 78 -5.82 11.04 1.73
CA PRO A 78 -4.80 11.99 2.15
C PRO A 78 -5.00 12.36 3.63
N MET A 79 -3.96 12.17 4.44
CA MET A 79 -3.93 12.59 5.84
C MET A 79 -3.15 13.90 5.96
N TYR A 80 -3.72 14.85 6.68
CA TYR A 80 -3.05 16.09 7.03
C TYR A 80 -2.41 15.97 8.43
N LEU A 81 -1.42 16.80 8.73
CA LEU A 81 -0.68 16.72 9.99
C LEU A 81 -1.59 16.84 11.23
N HIS A 82 -2.59 17.74 11.19
CA HIS A 82 -3.57 17.89 12.29
C HIS A 82 -4.46 16.64 12.47
N ASN A 83 -4.72 15.87 11.41
CA ASN A 83 -5.46 14.62 11.52
C ASN A 83 -4.64 13.53 12.21
N LEU A 84 -3.32 13.49 11.99
CA LEU A 84 -2.43 12.57 12.69
C LEU A 84 -2.34 12.92 14.19
N ALA A 85 -2.50 14.20 14.55
CA ALA A 85 -2.62 14.64 15.96
C ALA A 85 -3.97 14.29 16.62
N GLY A 86 -4.87 13.60 15.92
CA GLY A 86 -6.13 13.11 16.47
C GLY A 86 -7.36 13.99 16.18
N ILE A 87 -7.20 15.11 15.49
CA ILE A 87 -8.31 15.99 15.07
C ILE A 87 -8.93 15.40 13.80
N ILE A 88 -9.88 14.49 13.97
CA ILE A 88 -10.55 13.80 12.86
C ILE A 88 -12.05 14.08 12.94
N ASN A 89 -12.57 14.77 11.92
CA ASN A 89 -14.00 15.03 11.79
C ASN A 89 -14.76 13.78 11.30
N LYS A 90 -16.11 13.87 11.29
CA LYS A 90 -17.00 12.76 10.90
C LYS A 90 -16.73 12.31 9.45
N ASP A 91 -16.67 13.23 8.50
CA ASP A 91 -16.48 12.92 7.06
C ASP A 91 -15.15 12.21 6.79
N LEU A 92 -14.09 12.60 7.53
CA LEU A 92 -12.81 11.92 7.42
C LEU A 92 -12.86 10.51 8.01
N LYS A 93 -13.58 10.31 9.12
CA LYS A 93 -13.78 8.97 9.71
C LYS A 93 -14.52 8.04 8.75
N GLU A 94 -15.62 8.52 8.17
CA GLU A 94 -16.38 7.77 7.18
C GLU A 94 -15.53 7.42 5.96
N GLY A 95 -14.80 8.40 5.43
CA GLY A 95 -13.92 8.17 4.30
C GLY A 95 -12.74 7.24 4.60
N LEU A 96 -12.17 7.27 5.81
CA LEU A 96 -11.14 6.31 6.24
C LEU A 96 -11.74 4.91 6.38
N SER A 97 -12.94 4.78 6.97
CA SER A 97 -13.63 3.48 7.05
C SER A 97 -13.85 2.90 5.65
N LEU A 98 -14.36 3.70 4.74
CA LEU A 98 -14.72 3.25 3.40
C LEU A 98 -13.48 2.94 2.55
N VAL A 99 -12.54 3.89 2.40
CA VAL A 99 -11.42 3.77 1.46
C VAL A 99 -10.24 2.99 2.06
N ASP A 100 -9.90 3.24 3.33
CA ASP A 100 -8.73 2.64 3.97
C ASP A 100 -9.02 1.28 4.60
N TYR A 101 -10.29 0.88 4.70
CA TYR A 101 -10.67 -0.42 5.24
C TYR A 101 -11.61 -1.19 4.29
N GLU A 102 -12.85 -0.73 4.04
CA GLU A 102 -13.87 -1.54 3.37
C GLU A 102 -13.50 -1.89 1.92
N TYR A 103 -13.11 -0.91 1.10
CA TYR A 103 -12.74 -1.16 -0.30
C TYR A 103 -11.52 -2.08 -0.40
N GLN A 104 -10.52 -1.88 0.45
CA GLN A 104 -9.32 -2.72 0.43
C GLN A 104 -9.64 -4.16 0.81
N LEU A 105 -10.46 -4.35 1.85
CA LEU A 105 -10.86 -5.69 2.28
C LEU A 105 -11.71 -6.40 1.20
N GLN A 106 -12.63 -5.67 0.53
CA GLN A 106 -13.42 -6.23 -0.58
C GLN A 106 -12.52 -6.65 -1.75
N ILE A 107 -11.55 -5.81 -2.14
CA ILE A 107 -10.60 -6.14 -3.22
C ILE A 107 -9.76 -7.36 -2.84
N ALA A 108 -9.29 -7.45 -1.59
CA ALA A 108 -8.54 -8.61 -1.12
C ALA A 108 -9.37 -9.91 -1.21
N LYS A 109 -10.61 -9.89 -0.74
CA LYS A 109 -11.52 -11.05 -0.82
C LYS A 109 -11.77 -11.46 -2.27
N LYS A 110 -12.05 -10.49 -3.15
CA LYS A 110 -12.24 -10.75 -4.59
C LYS A 110 -10.98 -11.33 -5.24
N ALA A 111 -9.80 -10.84 -4.90
CA ALA A 111 -8.55 -11.38 -5.41
C ALA A 111 -8.35 -12.84 -4.96
N LEU A 112 -8.65 -13.15 -3.71
CA LEU A 112 -8.57 -14.52 -3.19
C LEU A 112 -9.57 -15.46 -3.87
N GLU A 113 -10.82 -15.01 -4.10
CA GLU A 113 -11.87 -15.76 -4.81
C GLU A 113 -11.45 -16.17 -6.22
N VAL A 114 -10.64 -15.37 -6.91
CA VAL A 114 -10.13 -15.67 -8.27
C VAL A 114 -8.75 -16.31 -8.28
N GLY A 115 -8.27 -16.78 -7.14
CA GLY A 115 -7.07 -17.62 -7.01
C GLY A 115 -5.78 -16.88 -6.71
N ALA A 116 -5.82 -15.60 -6.29
CA ALA A 116 -4.60 -14.89 -5.88
C ALA A 116 -3.91 -15.60 -4.70
N LYS A 117 -2.61 -15.84 -4.86
CA LYS A 117 -1.77 -16.51 -3.85
C LYS A 117 -1.08 -15.53 -2.93
N SER A 118 -0.87 -14.32 -3.38
CA SER A 118 -0.08 -13.31 -2.67
C SER A 118 -0.82 -11.98 -2.57
N ILE A 119 -0.63 -11.31 -1.43
CA ILE A 119 -1.16 -9.96 -1.19
C ILE A 119 -0.07 -9.06 -0.60
N THR A 120 -0.02 -7.83 -1.07
CA THR A 120 0.82 -6.76 -0.53
C THR A 120 -0.06 -5.60 -0.08
N LEU A 121 -0.01 -5.28 1.21
CA LEU A 121 -0.74 -4.19 1.83
C LEU A 121 0.20 -3.04 2.23
N ILE A 122 -0.13 -1.83 1.81
CA ILE A 122 0.52 -0.62 2.33
C ILE A 122 -0.27 -0.13 3.55
N SER A 123 0.32 -0.36 4.70
CA SER A 123 -0.19 0.08 6.01
C SER A 123 0.59 1.31 6.52
N ALA A 124 0.73 1.45 7.83
CA ALA A 124 1.48 2.52 8.47
C ALA A 124 2.19 2.02 9.72
N ILE A 125 3.33 2.62 10.06
CA ILE A 125 3.99 2.34 11.34
C ILE A 125 3.07 2.68 12.52
N GLY A 126 3.02 1.82 13.52
CA GLY A 126 2.15 1.97 14.68
C GLY A 126 0.69 1.57 14.46
N SER A 127 0.34 0.99 13.30
CA SER A 127 -1.00 0.43 13.05
C SER A 127 -1.35 -0.65 14.08
N SER A 128 -2.52 -0.50 14.70
CA SER A 128 -3.06 -1.45 15.69
C SER A 128 -4.56 -1.25 15.81
N ALA A 129 -5.34 -2.33 15.84
CA ALA A 129 -6.80 -2.26 16.04
C ALA A 129 -7.18 -1.67 17.41
N SER A 130 -6.28 -1.68 18.39
CA SER A 130 -6.44 -1.06 19.69
C SER A 130 -5.97 0.41 19.77
N SER A 131 -5.44 0.98 18.69
CA SER A 131 -4.92 2.35 18.68
C SER A 131 -5.99 3.37 19.03
N ILE A 132 -5.63 4.38 19.85
CA ILE A 132 -6.48 5.53 20.13
C ILE A 132 -6.60 6.43 18.89
N ASN A 133 -5.52 6.52 18.08
CA ASN A 133 -5.55 7.24 16.82
C ASN A 133 -6.42 6.50 15.80
N TYR A 134 -7.49 7.15 15.31
CA TYR A 134 -8.48 6.53 14.44
C TYR A 134 -7.88 6.02 13.11
N TYR A 135 -6.95 6.75 12.52
CA TYR A 135 -6.26 6.34 11.30
C TYR A 135 -5.45 5.05 11.51
N LEU A 136 -4.62 5.01 12.55
CA LEU A 136 -3.82 3.83 12.90
C LEU A 136 -4.71 2.64 13.32
N LYS A 137 -5.84 2.93 13.98
CA LYS A 137 -6.85 1.93 14.32
C LYS A 137 -7.48 1.32 13.07
N THR A 138 -7.86 2.15 12.09
CA THR A 138 -8.46 1.70 10.83
C THR A 138 -7.47 0.82 10.05
N LYS A 139 -6.21 1.24 9.93
CA LYS A 139 -5.15 0.44 9.31
C LYS A 139 -4.90 -0.87 10.04
N GLY A 140 -4.82 -0.84 11.38
CA GLY A 140 -4.63 -2.05 12.19
C GLY A 140 -5.77 -3.06 12.05
N LYS A 141 -7.03 -2.59 12.02
CA LYS A 141 -8.18 -3.45 11.74
C LYS A 141 -8.10 -4.12 10.37
N LEU A 142 -7.68 -3.37 9.34
CA LEU A 142 -7.49 -3.94 8.01
C LEU A 142 -6.41 -5.02 8.01
N GLU A 143 -5.27 -4.78 8.67
CA GLU A 143 -4.21 -5.78 8.81
C GLU A 143 -4.73 -7.08 9.45
N GLU A 144 -5.49 -6.97 10.56
CA GLU A 144 -6.06 -8.14 11.23
C GLU A 144 -7.02 -8.94 10.33
N GLU A 145 -7.84 -8.26 9.52
CA GLU A 145 -8.74 -8.94 8.58
C GLU A 145 -7.97 -9.60 7.42
N ILE A 146 -6.95 -8.92 6.87
CA ILE A 146 -6.11 -9.47 5.79
C ILE A 146 -5.35 -10.71 6.27
N VAL A 147 -4.85 -10.71 7.50
CA VAL A 147 -4.12 -11.84 8.09
C VAL A 147 -5.01 -13.08 8.25
N LYS A 148 -6.33 -12.92 8.40
CA LYS A 148 -7.30 -14.02 8.46
C LYS A 148 -7.59 -14.63 7.08
N LEU A 149 -7.24 -13.95 5.99
CA LEU A 149 -7.44 -14.47 4.65
C LEU A 149 -6.35 -15.48 4.30
N SER A 150 -6.74 -16.55 3.58
CA SER A 150 -5.88 -17.70 3.30
C SER A 150 -4.93 -17.48 2.13
N PHE A 151 -4.24 -16.32 2.05
CA PHE A 151 -3.18 -16.11 1.08
C PHE A 151 -1.92 -16.89 1.48
N ASN A 152 -1.21 -17.44 0.50
CA ASN A 152 0.06 -18.13 0.75
C ASN A 152 1.15 -17.16 1.23
N SER A 153 1.14 -15.92 0.73
CA SER A 153 2.07 -14.86 1.11
C SER A 153 1.31 -13.58 1.41
N ILE A 154 1.47 -13.06 2.62
CA ILE A 154 0.89 -11.80 3.08
C ILE A 154 2.04 -10.85 3.41
N ASN A 155 2.19 -9.78 2.64
CA ASN A 155 3.25 -8.78 2.80
C ASN A 155 2.64 -7.47 3.29
N ILE A 156 2.94 -7.08 4.54
CA ILE A 156 2.43 -5.87 5.17
C ILE A 156 3.57 -4.88 5.35
N PHE A 157 3.53 -3.78 4.58
CA PHE A 157 4.51 -2.71 4.66
C PHE A 157 4.01 -1.61 5.58
N ARG A 158 4.75 -1.31 6.62
CA ARG A 158 4.46 -0.28 7.62
C ARG A 158 5.46 0.89 7.52
N PRO A 159 5.39 1.73 6.48
CA PRO A 159 6.25 2.89 6.40
C PRO A 159 5.92 3.90 7.50
N GLY A 160 6.95 4.63 7.95
CA GLY A 160 6.80 5.86 8.69
C GLY A 160 6.40 7.02 7.77
N HIS A 161 6.86 8.23 8.08
CA HIS A 161 6.64 9.37 7.19
C HIS A 161 7.33 9.16 5.84
N ILE A 162 6.59 9.38 4.74
CA ILE A 162 7.12 9.24 3.37
C ILE A 162 7.51 10.61 2.85
N VAL A 163 8.83 10.88 2.81
CA VAL A 163 9.36 12.17 2.36
C VAL A 163 9.41 12.29 0.84
N GLY A 164 9.24 13.51 0.35
CA GLY A 164 9.37 13.84 -1.08
C GLY A 164 8.05 14.09 -1.80
N ASN A 165 6.95 14.30 -1.07
CA ASN A 165 5.68 14.75 -1.64
C ASN A 165 5.66 16.29 -1.76
N LYS A 166 6.15 16.81 -2.87
CA LYS A 166 6.23 18.26 -3.12
C LYS A 166 4.88 18.91 -3.45
N GLY A 167 3.80 18.16 -3.56
CA GLY A 167 2.49 18.64 -3.98
C GLY A 167 1.66 19.30 -2.87
N ARG A 168 2.12 19.29 -1.61
CA ARG A 168 1.36 19.80 -0.46
C ARG A 168 2.27 20.49 0.54
N PHE A 169 1.84 21.65 1.03
CA PHE A 169 2.65 22.49 1.93
C PHE A 169 2.89 21.82 3.30
N ASP A 170 1.87 21.14 3.85
CA ASP A 170 1.96 20.41 5.12
C ASP A 170 2.95 19.23 5.05
N THR A 171 3.08 18.57 3.90
CA THR A 171 4.06 17.51 3.72
C THR A 171 5.49 18.05 3.62
N ILE A 172 5.69 19.22 2.99
CA ILE A 172 7.00 19.88 2.95
C ILE A 172 7.46 20.24 4.37
N PHE A 173 6.54 20.77 5.19
CA PHE A 173 6.85 21.07 6.60
C PHE A 173 7.16 19.79 7.39
N ALA A 174 6.38 18.73 7.20
CA ALA A 174 6.65 17.43 7.83
C ALA A 174 7.99 16.83 7.37
N ASP A 175 8.34 16.99 6.10
CA ASP A 175 9.65 16.57 5.55
C ASP A 175 10.80 17.31 6.25
N LEU A 176 10.66 18.62 6.49
CA LEU A 176 11.65 19.42 7.21
C LEU A 176 11.78 18.99 8.67
N VAL A 177 10.65 18.79 9.37
CA VAL A 177 10.64 18.31 10.75
C VAL A 177 11.30 16.94 10.83
N SER A 178 10.98 16.03 9.92
CA SER A 178 11.57 14.68 9.91
C SER A 178 13.07 14.71 9.66
N ALA A 179 13.56 15.60 8.80
CA ALA A 179 15.00 15.75 8.56
C ALA A 179 15.78 16.12 9.84
N ILE A 180 15.13 16.88 10.75
CA ILE A 180 15.71 17.26 12.04
C ILE A 180 15.56 16.12 13.06
N THR A 181 14.41 15.47 13.12
CA THR A 181 14.09 14.48 14.16
C THR A 181 14.63 13.09 13.89
N ASP A 182 14.69 12.65 12.63
CA ASP A 182 15.14 11.32 12.24
C ASP A 182 16.50 10.89 12.81
N PRO A 183 17.53 11.74 12.85
CA PRO A 183 18.83 11.37 13.45
C PRO A 183 18.72 10.95 14.91
N PHE A 184 17.78 11.52 15.67
CA PHE A 184 17.58 11.24 17.09
C PHE A 184 16.74 9.98 17.33
N LEU A 185 16.06 9.46 16.33
CA LEU A 185 15.31 8.21 16.42
C LEU A 185 16.29 7.02 16.36
N VAL A 186 16.79 6.59 17.53
CA VAL A 186 17.75 5.50 17.68
C VAL A 186 17.13 4.27 18.35
N GLY A 187 17.82 3.14 18.33
CA GLY A 187 17.32 1.90 18.95
C GLY A 187 15.96 1.47 18.39
N PRO A 188 15.00 1.09 19.25
CA PRO A 188 13.64 0.71 18.84
C PRO A 188 12.84 1.82 18.14
N ALA A 189 13.20 3.09 18.38
CA ALA A 189 12.55 4.23 17.75
C ALA A 189 12.92 4.39 16.26
N LYS A 190 13.95 3.71 15.76
CA LYS A 190 14.36 3.75 14.33
C LYS A 190 13.23 3.39 13.37
N LYS A 191 12.27 2.58 13.79
CA LYS A 191 11.12 2.20 12.96
C LYS A 191 10.23 3.38 12.55
N PHE A 192 10.27 4.49 13.30
CA PHE A 192 9.49 5.70 13.01
C PHE A 192 10.21 6.67 12.06
N ARG A 193 11.46 6.40 11.67
CA ARG A 193 12.18 7.23 10.71
C ARG A 193 11.46 7.31 9.38
N SER A 194 11.63 8.45 8.73
CA SER A 194 11.07 8.67 7.40
C SER A 194 11.77 7.87 6.32
N ILE A 195 11.05 7.61 5.24
CA ILE A 195 11.57 6.93 4.06
C ILE A 195 11.29 7.74 2.78
N SER A 196 12.27 7.74 1.87
CA SER A 196 12.12 8.43 0.60
C SER A 196 11.10 7.74 -0.30
N ILE A 197 10.21 8.54 -0.92
CA ILE A 197 9.31 8.07 -1.98
C ILE A 197 10.05 7.49 -3.19
N LYS A 198 11.33 7.80 -3.38
CA LYS A 198 12.14 7.23 -4.46
C LYS A 198 12.54 5.78 -4.19
N ASN A 199 12.71 5.43 -2.93
CA ASN A 199 13.21 4.12 -2.50
C ASN A 199 12.09 3.16 -2.13
N LEU A 200 11.09 3.62 -1.37
CA LEU A 200 10.02 2.76 -0.87
C LEU A 200 9.32 1.92 -1.95
N PRO A 201 8.93 2.46 -3.14
CA PRO A 201 8.29 1.64 -4.17
C PRO A 201 9.15 0.48 -4.66
N LYS A 202 10.45 0.72 -4.86
CA LYS A 202 11.41 -0.33 -5.26
C LYS A 202 11.49 -1.45 -4.23
N VAL A 203 11.58 -1.07 -2.96
CA VAL A 203 11.65 -2.04 -1.86
C VAL A 203 10.36 -2.83 -1.75
N VAL A 204 9.19 -2.16 -1.87
CA VAL A 204 7.88 -2.84 -1.87
C VAL A 204 7.84 -3.90 -2.97
N VAL A 205 8.17 -3.56 -4.22
CA VAL A 205 8.15 -4.50 -5.33
C VAL A 205 9.16 -5.62 -5.12
N ASN A 206 10.42 -5.30 -4.82
CA ASN A 206 11.48 -6.30 -4.65
C ASN A 206 11.16 -7.32 -3.55
N LEU A 207 10.65 -6.87 -2.40
CA LEU A 207 10.34 -7.76 -1.28
C LEU A 207 9.06 -8.58 -1.53
N SER A 208 8.06 -8.00 -2.18
CA SER A 208 6.82 -8.71 -2.51
C SER A 208 7.03 -9.82 -3.55
N LEU A 209 7.98 -9.63 -4.48
CA LEU A 209 8.33 -10.62 -5.50
C LEU A 209 9.21 -11.78 -4.98
N GLN A 210 9.67 -11.74 -3.72
CA GLN A 210 10.43 -12.84 -3.13
C GLN A 210 9.56 -14.08 -2.81
N GLU A 211 8.24 -14.00 -2.98
CA GLU A 211 7.27 -15.09 -2.73
C GLU A 211 7.45 -15.76 -1.35
N LYS A 212 7.84 -15.00 -0.35
CA LYS A 212 8.05 -15.50 1.01
C LYS A 212 6.72 -15.89 1.63
N SER A 213 6.55 -17.19 1.91
CA SER A 213 5.31 -17.72 2.48
C SER A 213 5.01 -17.18 3.87
N GLY A 214 3.73 -17.16 4.23
CA GLY A 214 3.24 -16.72 5.52
C GLY A 214 3.07 -15.21 5.64
N ILE A 215 3.03 -14.71 6.86
CA ILE A 215 2.79 -13.29 7.17
C ILE A 215 4.13 -12.60 7.36
N ASN A 216 4.40 -11.59 6.53
CA ASN A 216 5.64 -10.84 6.52
C ASN A 216 5.35 -9.36 6.80
N TYR A 217 5.91 -8.85 7.91
CA TYR A 217 5.86 -7.41 8.24
C TYR A 217 7.18 -6.76 7.86
N TYR A 218 7.10 -5.61 7.17
CA TYR A 218 8.26 -4.84 6.75
C TYR A 218 8.17 -3.42 7.31
N GLU A 219 9.21 -3.03 8.04
CA GLU A 219 9.35 -1.71 8.66
C GLU A 219 10.64 -1.02 8.17
N PHE A 220 10.97 0.16 8.69
CA PHE A 220 12.10 0.98 8.25
C PHE A 220 13.43 0.23 8.10
N ILE A 221 13.73 -0.72 9.00
CA ILE A 221 14.99 -1.48 8.95
C ILE A 221 15.07 -2.34 7.69
N ASP A 222 13.95 -2.95 7.31
CA ASP A 222 13.86 -3.79 6.11
C ASP A 222 13.97 -2.96 4.84
N PHE A 223 13.39 -1.75 4.86
CA PHE A 223 13.46 -0.81 3.75
C PHE A 223 14.89 -0.32 3.47
N LYS A 224 15.72 -0.26 4.50
CA LYS A 224 17.13 0.17 4.37
C LYS A 224 18.05 -0.94 3.87
N LYS A 225 17.76 -2.21 4.17
CA LYS A 225 18.56 -3.38 3.75
C LYS A 225 18.35 -3.74 2.27
N SER A 226 17.24 -3.34 1.69
CA SER A 226 16.83 -3.69 0.32
C SER A 226 17.12 -2.59 -0.71
N ASN A 227 17.92 -1.59 -0.32
CA ASN A 227 18.35 -0.46 -1.17
C ASN A 227 19.71 -0.73 -1.79
#